data_e50e896adf41679368b9eb252068f9ea
#
_entry.id   e50e896adf41679368b9eb252068f9ea
#
_cell.length_a   1.000
_cell.length_b   1.000
_cell.length_c   1.000
_cell.angle_alpha   90.00
_cell.angle_beta   90.00
_cell.angle_gamma   90.00
#
_symmetry.space_group_name_H-M   'P 1'
#
loop_
_entity.id
_entity.type
_entity.pdbx_description
1 polymer ?
#
loop_
_entity_poly.entity_id
_entity_poly.type
_entity_poly.pdbx_seq_one_letter_code
_entity_poly.pdbx_strand_id
1 'polypeptide(L)'
;QLIRMKMKTNLQEIAYFGFFGILLIAKGIGLYEGMPLFNICLVLAVLFLGCKLLLTDYTLKEWGIIVLFTLISFLAYRTTGEKAVIITVLTILGMKNIPVKRLLQFAFVIWTVTFYGMFLFHIADVTDACILAHNKFGLGFLLRYSMGFPHPNVFHISYFIWMALLLYLFPMKRSKLFVTSCLLFGMNLFVFLYSVSITGFALVTVYLAFNLYLSVREKLNNSDSVRLSGLCIGIDYSTLIF
;
A
#
# COMPACT_ATOMS: atom_id res chain seq x y z
N GLN A 1 -26.25 18.92 18.44
CA GLN A 1 -26.29 18.13 17.20
C GLN A 1 -24.93 18.10 16.48
N LEU A 2 -24.25 19.23 16.29
CA LEU A 2 -22.92 19.35 15.66
C LEU A 2 -21.82 18.55 16.38
N ILE A 3 -21.78 18.57 17.71
CA ILE A 3 -20.82 17.81 18.52
C ILE A 3 -21.00 16.30 18.31
N ARG A 4 -22.26 15.83 18.30
CA ARG A 4 -22.58 14.42 18.09
C ARG A 4 -22.18 13.94 16.69
N MET A 5 -22.40 14.77 15.66
CA MET A 5 -21.96 14.48 14.30
C MET A 5 -20.42 14.40 14.19
N LYS A 6 -19.72 15.36 14.77
CA LYS A 6 -18.24 15.37 14.78
C LYS A 6 -17.66 14.16 15.52
N MET A 7 -18.24 13.76 16.66
CA MET A 7 -17.85 12.55 17.38
C MET A 7 -18.09 11.28 16.54
N LYS A 8 -19.25 11.18 15.85
CA LYS A 8 -19.57 10.03 14.99
C LYS A 8 -18.56 9.91 13.85
N THR A 9 -18.20 11.01 13.20
CA THR A 9 -17.20 11.03 12.12
C THR A 9 -15.82 10.59 12.61
N ASN A 10 -15.38 11.07 13.79
CA ASN A 10 -14.10 10.66 14.37
C ASN A 10 -14.07 9.16 14.71
N LEU A 11 -15.17 8.61 15.25
CA LEU A 11 -15.26 7.18 15.56
C LEU A 11 -15.22 6.31 14.31
N GLN A 12 -15.87 6.74 13.20
CA GLN A 12 -15.80 6.07 11.91
C GLN A 12 -14.36 6.01 11.38
N GLU A 13 -13.65 7.13 11.48
CA GLU A 13 -12.26 7.25 11.04
C GLU A 13 -11.36 6.33 11.90
N ILE A 14 -11.48 6.38 13.22
CA ILE A 14 -10.71 5.52 14.14
C ILE A 14 -10.97 4.04 13.86
N ALA A 15 -12.23 3.64 13.68
CA ALA A 15 -12.58 2.26 13.37
C ALA A 15 -11.97 1.80 12.04
N TYR A 16 -12.03 2.63 11.00
CA TYR A 16 -11.41 2.30 9.72
C TYR A 16 -9.88 2.24 9.81
N PHE A 17 -9.25 3.17 10.52
CA PHE A 17 -7.79 3.16 10.72
C PHE A 17 -7.34 1.96 11.54
N GLY A 18 -8.15 1.51 12.50
CA GLY A 18 -7.93 0.26 13.23
C GLY A 18 -7.95 -0.96 12.29
N PHE A 19 -9.00 -1.08 11.47
CA PHE A 19 -9.10 -2.11 10.44
C PHE A 19 -7.89 -2.12 9.50
N PHE A 20 -7.63 -0.99 8.86
CA PHE A 20 -6.58 -0.86 7.86
C PHE A 20 -5.19 -1.00 8.47
N GLY A 21 -4.97 -0.40 9.64
CA GLY A 21 -3.69 -0.41 10.35
C GLY A 21 -3.26 -1.82 10.79
N ILE A 22 -4.19 -2.60 11.35
CA ILE A 22 -3.91 -3.99 11.73
C ILE A 22 -3.47 -4.81 10.52
N LEU A 23 -4.18 -4.71 9.39
CA LEU A 23 -3.82 -5.43 8.17
C LEU A 23 -2.47 -4.94 7.61
N LEU A 24 -2.23 -3.63 7.65
CA LEU A 24 -1.01 -3.04 7.13
C LEU A 24 0.21 -3.44 7.97
N ILE A 25 0.09 -3.44 9.31
CA ILE A 25 1.13 -3.92 10.22
C ILE A 25 1.38 -5.40 9.98
N ALA A 26 0.33 -6.22 9.93
CA ALA A 26 0.47 -7.66 9.70
C ALA A 26 1.23 -7.96 8.41
N LYS A 27 0.89 -7.29 7.30
CA LYS A 27 1.62 -7.43 6.03
C LYS A 27 3.03 -6.84 6.10
N GLY A 28 3.20 -5.70 6.76
CA GLY A 28 4.49 -5.01 6.90
C GLY A 28 5.53 -5.81 7.67
N ILE A 29 5.12 -6.57 8.68
CA ILE A 29 6.00 -7.49 9.45
C ILE A 29 6.08 -8.90 8.83
N GLY A 30 5.58 -9.07 7.61
CA GLY A 30 5.75 -10.30 6.85
C GLY A 30 4.77 -11.43 7.19
N LEU A 31 3.68 -11.16 7.92
CA LEU A 31 2.65 -12.18 8.13
C LEU A 31 1.90 -12.48 6.83
N TYR A 32 1.66 -13.76 6.57
CA TYR A 32 0.95 -14.22 5.38
C TYR A 32 -0.17 -15.20 5.71
N GLU A 33 -0.98 -15.47 4.73
CA GLU A 33 -2.09 -16.44 4.84
C GLU A 33 -1.55 -17.83 5.20
N GLY A 34 -2.18 -18.45 6.19
CA GLY A 34 -1.71 -19.72 6.78
C GLY A 34 -1.07 -19.57 8.17
N MET A 35 -0.56 -18.38 8.52
CA MET A 35 -0.07 -18.14 9.88
C MET A 35 -1.22 -17.90 10.86
N PRO A 36 -1.24 -18.55 12.05
CA PRO A 36 -2.28 -18.34 13.07
C PRO A 36 -2.41 -16.86 13.46
N LEU A 37 -1.28 -16.17 13.63
CA LEU A 37 -1.25 -14.75 13.99
C LEU A 37 -1.88 -13.87 12.93
N PHE A 38 -1.68 -14.17 11.64
CA PHE A 38 -2.35 -13.45 10.54
C PHE A 38 -3.87 -13.59 10.63
N ASN A 39 -4.37 -14.79 10.94
CA ASN A 39 -5.81 -15.02 11.08
C ASN A 39 -6.39 -14.25 12.29
N ILE A 40 -5.67 -14.15 13.39
CA ILE A 40 -6.07 -13.33 14.55
C ILE A 40 -6.16 -11.86 14.15
N CYS A 41 -5.12 -11.33 13.47
CA CYS A 41 -5.12 -9.96 12.96
C CYS A 41 -6.29 -9.72 12.00
N LEU A 42 -6.60 -10.68 11.12
CA LEU A 42 -7.71 -10.59 10.19
C LEU A 42 -9.06 -10.51 10.92
N VAL A 43 -9.29 -11.37 11.93
CA VAL A 43 -10.52 -11.33 12.73
C VAL A 43 -10.67 -9.98 13.44
N LEU A 44 -9.63 -9.50 14.10
CA LEU A 44 -9.64 -8.18 14.75
C LEU A 44 -9.91 -7.05 13.75
N ALA A 45 -9.27 -7.09 12.59
CA ALA A 45 -9.49 -6.10 11.53
C ALA A 45 -10.96 -6.12 11.08
N VAL A 46 -11.55 -7.29 10.83
CA VAL A 46 -12.96 -7.42 10.41
C VAL A 46 -13.91 -6.88 11.49
N LEU A 47 -13.61 -7.07 12.78
CA LEU A 47 -14.40 -6.47 13.86
C LEU A 47 -14.38 -4.93 13.81
N PHE A 48 -13.22 -4.33 13.59
CA PHE A 48 -13.11 -2.88 13.40
C PHE A 48 -13.87 -2.39 12.17
N LEU A 49 -13.82 -3.15 11.06
CA LEU A 49 -14.62 -2.83 9.87
C LEU A 49 -16.12 -2.94 10.15
N GLY A 50 -16.56 -3.97 10.87
CA GLY A 50 -17.96 -4.10 11.30
C GLY A 50 -18.43 -2.89 12.12
N CYS A 51 -17.63 -2.45 13.09
CA CYS A 51 -17.90 -1.22 13.84
C CYS A 51 -18.00 0.00 12.90
N LYS A 52 -17.08 0.13 11.92
CA LYS A 52 -17.10 1.22 10.93
C LYS A 52 -18.38 1.19 10.10
N LEU A 53 -18.82 0.03 9.61
CA LEU A 53 -20.04 -0.10 8.82
C LEU A 53 -21.29 0.27 9.63
N LEU A 54 -21.38 -0.16 10.89
CA LEU A 54 -22.48 0.19 11.80
C LEU A 54 -22.54 1.68 12.14
N LEU A 55 -21.40 2.34 12.23
CA LEU A 55 -21.31 3.77 12.51
C LEU A 55 -21.57 4.64 11.28
N THR A 56 -21.54 4.07 10.06
CA THR A 56 -21.68 4.83 8.81
C THR A 56 -23.10 4.73 8.28
N ASP A 57 -23.67 5.87 7.89
CA ASP A 57 -24.98 5.88 7.27
C ASP A 57 -24.83 5.53 5.79
N TYR A 58 -25.35 4.36 5.41
CA TYR A 58 -25.41 3.89 4.04
C TYR A 58 -26.85 3.93 3.52
N THR A 59 -27.01 4.33 2.28
CA THR A 59 -28.28 4.20 1.56
C THR A 59 -28.56 2.73 1.21
N LEU A 60 -29.81 2.41 0.90
CA LEU A 60 -30.17 1.04 0.48
C LEU A 60 -29.40 0.59 -0.79
N LYS A 61 -29.15 1.52 -1.72
CA LYS A 61 -28.36 1.25 -2.93
C LYS A 61 -26.90 0.90 -2.60
N GLU A 62 -26.27 1.65 -1.69
CA GLU A 62 -24.91 1.39 -1.23
C GLU A 62 -24.79 0.04 -0.51
N TRP A 63 -25.78 -0.30 0.33
CA TRP A 63 -25.84 -1.63 0.93
C TRP A 63 -25.94 -2.74 -0.12
N GLY A 64 -26.75 -2.54 -1.17
CA GLY A 64 -26.82 -3.47 -2.29
C GLY A 64 -25.47 -3.69 -2.98
N ILE A 65 -24.71 -2.61 -3.19
CA ILE A 65 -23.35 -2.66 -3.76
C ILE A 65 -22.40 -3.40 -2.83
N ILE A 66 -22.40 -3.07 -1.53
CA ILE A 66 -21.54 -3.73 -0.52
C ILE A 66 -21.80 -5.23 -0.51
N VAL A 67 -23.07 -5.66 -0.42
CA VAL A 67 -23.44 -7.07 -0.39
C VAL A 67 -23.03 -7.77 -1.69
N LEU A 68 -23.31 -7.16 -2.84
CA LEU A 68 -22.97 -7.73 -4.15
C LEU A 68 -21.46 -8.00 -4.29
N PHE A 69 -20.63 -6.97 -4.06
CA PHE A 69 -19.18 -7.11 -4.21
C PHE A 69 -18.56 -8.00 -3.14
N THR A 70 -19.08 -7.98 -1.92
CA THR A 70 -18.67 -8.93 -0.87
C THR A 70 -19.00 -10.36 -1.26
N LEU A 71 -20.19 -10.62 -1.81
CA LEU A 71 -20.57 -11.94 -2.28
C LEU A 71 -19.68 -12.43 -3.42
N ILE A 72 -19.43 -11.59 -4.44
CA ILE A 72 -18.55 -11.93 -5.56
C ILE A 72 -17.14 -12.25 -5.05
N SER A 73 -16.59 -11.44 -4.15
CA SER A 73 -15.26 -11.66 -3.59
C SER A 73 -15.20 -12.90 -2.69
N PHE A 74 -16.30 -13.22 -2.00
CA PHE A 74 -16.42 -14.46 -1.23
C PHE A 74 -16.47 -15.71 -2.14
N LEU A 75 -17.18 -15.65 -3.26
CA LEU A 75 -17.19 -16.70 -4.25
C LEU A 75 -15.78 -16.91 -4.85
N ALA A 76 -15.07 -15.82 -5.17
CA ALA A 76 -13.67 -15.89 -5.60
C ALA A 76 -12.78 -16.57 -4.55
N TYR A 77 -12.93 -16.20 -3.27
CA TYR A 77 -12.22 -16.86 -2.17
C TYR A 77 -12.54 -18.37 -2.09
N ARG A 78 -13.79 -18.74 -2.25
CA ARG A 78 -14.20 -20.17 -2.23
C ARG A 78 -13.57 -20.99 -3.35
N THR A 79 -13.30 -20.38 -4.50
CA THR A 79 -12.70 -21.06 -5.66
C THR A 79 -11.18 -21.09 -5.62
N THR A 80 -10.55 -20.01 -5.15
CA THR A 80 -9.07 -19.86 -5.16
C THR A 80 -8.42 -20.21 -3.82
N GLY A 81 -9.15 -20.13 -2.71
CA GLY A 81 -8.60 -20.21 -1.35
C GLY A 81 -7.88 -18.95 -0.88
N GLU A 82 -7.70 -17.93 -1.74
CA GLU A 82 -6.96 -16.71 -1.44
C GLU A 82 -7.85 -15.61 -0.86
N LYS A 83 -7.47 -15.05 0.29
CA LYS A 83 -8.22 -13.99 0.98
C LYS A 83 -7.95 -12.59 0.42
N ALA A 84 -6.93 -12.43 -0.42
CA ALA A 84 -6.47 -11.12 -0.91
C ALA A 84 -7.60 -10.32 -1.60
N VAL A 85 -8.42 -10.97 -2.42
CA VAL A 85 -9.52 -10.33 -3.15
C VAL A 85 -10.57 -9.78 -2.19
N ILE A 86 -11.02 -10.59 -1.23
CA ILE A 86 -12.05 -10.16 -0.27
C ILE A 86 -11.54 -9.04 0.64
N ILE A 87 -10.28 -9.12 1.10
CA ILE A 87 -9.66 -8.07 1.90
C ILE A 87 -9.60 -6.75 1.11
N THR A 88 -9.20 -6.80 -0.16
CA THR A 88 -9.13 -5.62 -1.03
C THR A 88 -10.50 -4.99 -1.23
N VAL A 89 -11.51 -5.80 -1.53
CA VAL A 89 -12.90 -5.33 -1.71
C VAL A 89 -13.42 -4.69 -0.42
N LEU A 90 -13.24 -5.33 0.72
CA LEU A 90 -13.66 -4.79 2.02
C LEU A 90 -12.92 -3.48 2.36
N THR A 91 -11.66 -3.37 2.00
CA THR A 91 -10.87 -2.14 2.18
C THR A 91 -11.48 -0.99 1.38
N ILE A 92 -11.80 -1.22 0.10
CA ILE A 92 -12.40 -0.19 -0.77
C ILE A 92 -13.80 0.22 -0.28
N LEU A 93 -14.65 -0.77 -0.01
CA LEU A 93 -16.04 -0.53 0.44
C LEU A 93 -16.12 0.19 1.80
N GLY A 94 -15.14 -0.05 2.67
CA GLY A 94 -15.04 0.62 3.97
C GLY A 94 -14.59 2.09 3.90
N MET A 95 -14.10 2.58 2.76
CA MET A 95 -13.50 3.93 2.65
C MET A 95 -14.50 5.09 2.70
N LYS A 96 -15.80 4.84 2.67
CA LYS A 96 -16.81 5.93 2.73
C LYS A 96 -16.53 6.86 3.92
N ASN A 97 -16.52 8.16 3.66
CA ASN A 97 -16.25 9.23 4.63
C ASN A 97 -14.82 9.21 5.26
N ILE A 98 -13.88 8.50 4.64
CA ILE A 98 -12.49 8.47 5.11
C ILE A 98 -11.62 9.42 4.27
N PRO A 99 -10.91 10.37 4.90
CA PRO A 99 -10.03 11.29 4.17
C PRO A 99 -8.80 10.57 3.64
N VAL A 100 -8.75 10.34 2.32
CA VAL A 100 -7.70 9.57 1.64
C VAL A 100 -6.29 10.05 1.99
N LYS A 101 -6.08 11.37 2.03
CA LYS A 101 -4.76 11.94 2.37
C LYS A 101 -4.28 11.52 3.76
N ARG A 102 -5.16 11.54 4.77
CA ARG A 102 -4.82 11.07 6.14
C ARG A 102 -4.54 9.57 6.16
N LEU A 103 -5.34 8.80 5.42
CA LEU A 103 -5.13 7.35 5.29
C LEU A 103 -3.76 7.03 4.71
N LEU A 104 -3.37 7.72 3.63
CA LEU A 104 -2.06 7.53 3.02
C LEU A 104 -0.90 8.01 3.91
N GLN A 105 -1.09 9.10 4.68
CA GLN A 105 -0.11 9.53 5.68
C GLN A 105 0.06 8.47 6.78
N PHE A 106 -1.04 7.94 7.28
CA PHE A 106 -1.04 6.85 8.26
C PHE A 106 -0.37 5.59 7.69
N ALA A 107 -0.72 5.21 6.46
CA ALA A 107 -0.07 4.10 5.75
C ALA A 107 1.43 4.32 5.60
N PHE A 108 1.86 5.51 5.25
CA PHE A 108 3.28 5.83 5.09
C PHE A 108 4.06 5.66 6.39
N VAL A 109 3.52 6.14 7.53
CA VAL A 109 4.17 5.99 8.83
C VAL A 109 4.32 4.52 9.20
N ILE A 110 3.23 3.75 9.14
CA ILE A 110 3.26 2.31 9.47
C ILE A 110 4.22 1.58 8.54
N TRP A 111 4.11 1.82 7.22
CA TRP A 111 4.94 1.13 6.24
C TRP A 111 6.42 1.48 6.38
N THR A 112 6.74 2.72 6.74
CA THR A 112 8.12 3.14 7.03
C THR A 112 8.67 2.38 8.24
N VAL A 113 7.91 2.37 9.35
CA VAL A 113 8.33 1.68 10.58
C VAL A 113 8.51 0.18 10.34
N THR A 114 7.55 -0.46 9.66
CA THR A 114 7.63 -1.91 9.42
C THR A 114 8.72 -2.26 8.39
N PHE A 115 8.86 -1.49 7.31
CA PHE A 115 9.88 -1.73 6.29
C PHE A 115 11.29 -1.62 6.85
N TYR A 116 11.60 -0.52 7.51
CA TYR A 116 12.93 -0.34 8.11
C TYR A 116 13.12 -1.20 9.36
N GLY A 117 12.06 -1.47 10.12
CA GLY A 117 12.09 -2.37 11.27
C GLY A 117 12.47 -3.79 10.87
N MET A 118 11.84 -4.35 9.83
CA MET A 118 12.17 -5.67 9.30
C MET A 118 13.62 -5.75 8.81
N PHE A 119 14.07 -4.71 8.10
CA PHE A 119 15.46 -4.62 7.63
C PHE A 119 16.45 -4.56 8.79
N LEU A 120 16.20 -3.76 9.83
CA LEU A 120 17.06 -3.65 11.01
C LEU A 120 17.06 -4.94 11.84
N PHE A 121 15.92 -5.60 12.01
CA PHE A 121 15.83 -6.88 12.71
C PHE A 121 16.60 -7.97 11.97
N HIS A 122 16.62 -7.93 10.65
CA HIS A 122 17.46 -8.85 9.88
C HIS A 122 18.96 -8.59 10.08
N ILE A 123 19.39 -7.32 10.08
CA ILE A 123 20.79 -6.96 10.37
C ILE A 123 21.21 -7.37 11.79
N ALA A 124 20.28 -7.34 12.74
CA ALA A 124 20.50 -7.73 14.12
C ALA A 124 20.34 -9.26 14.36
N ASP A 125 20.27 -10.07 13.30
CA ASP A 125 20.07 -11.53 13.34
C ASP A 125 18.81 -11.98 14.14
N VAL A 126 17.79 -11.11 14.24
CA VAL A 126 16.52 -11.42 14.92
C VAL A 126 15.55 -12.14 13.97
N THR A 127 15.67 -11.90 12.68
CA THR A 127 14.83 -12.54 11.64
C THR A 127 15.68 -13.29 10.63
N ASP A 128 15.27 -14.52 10.31
CA ASP A 128 15.91 -15.32 9.28
C ASP A 128 15.69 -14.71 7.89
N ALA A 129 16.76 -14.72 7.08
CA ALA A 129 16.62 -14.37 5.67
C ALA A 129 16.04 -15.57 4.90
N CYS A 130 14.96 -15.36 4.17
CA CYS A 130 14.55 -16.33 3.16
C CYS A 130 15.56 -16.25 2.00
N ILE A 131 16.36 -17.30 1.84
CA ILE A 131 17.32 -17.43 0.74
C ILE A 131 16.74 -18.40 -0.27
N LEU A 132 16.52 -17.93 -1.49
CA LEU A 132 16.01 -18.75 -2.59
C LEU A 132 17.08 -18.89 -3.66
N ALA A 133 17.42 -20.13 -3.99
CA ALA A 133 18.21 -20.45 -5.17
C ALA A 133 17.27 -20.62 -6.37
N HIS A 134 17.43 -19.80 -7.39
CA HIS A 134 16.59 -19.87 -8.58
C HIS A 134 17.41 -19.70 -9.85
N ASN A 135 17.20 -20.58 -10.82
CA ASN A 135 17.83 -20.43 -12.12
C ASN A 135 17.08 -19.34 -12.91
N LYS A 136 17.73 -18.20 -13.09
CA LYS A 136 17.20 -17.07 -13.87
C LYS A 136 18.18 -16.69 -14.96
N PHE A 137 17.65 -16.26 -16.07
CA PHE A 137 18.39 -15.75 -17.23
C PHE A 137 19.35 -16.76 -17.89
N GLY A 138 19.25 -18.04 -17.60
CA GLY A 138 20.20 -19.03 -18.10
C GLY A 138 21.61 -18.92 -17.51
N LEU A 139 21.80 -18.08 -16.49
CA LEU A 139 23.09 -17.84 -15.82
C LEU A 139 23.40 -18.84 -14.70
N GLY A 140 22.57 -19.87 -14.51
CA GLY A 140 22.67 -20.81 -13.41
C GLY A 140 21.86 -20.36 -12.17
N PHE A 141 22.17 -20.97 -11.01
CA PHE A 141 21.45 -20.66 -9.77
C PHE A 141 21.95 -19.36 -9.16
N LEU A 142 21.06 -18.38 -9.07
CA LEU A 142 21.28 -17.12 -8.38
C LEU A 142 20.67 -17.19 -6.98
N LEU A 143 21.45 -16.80 -5.98
CA LEU A 143 20.95 -16.65 -4.62
C LEU A 143 20.20 -15.32 -4.49
N ARG A 144 19.01 -15.39 -3.91
CA ARG A 144 18.11 -14.26 -3.71
C ARG A 144 17.81 -14.10 -2.24
N TYR A 145 18.03 -12.90 -1.71
CA TYR A 145 17.87 -12.60 -0.29
C TYR A 145 16.63 -11.74 -0.06
N SER A 146 15.88 -12.05 1.00
CA SER A 146 14.65 -11.34 1.35
C SER A 146 14.85 -10.23 2.38
N MET A 147 16.01 -10.10 2.99
CA MET A 147 16.32 -9.08 4.00
C MET A 147 15.27 -9.00 5.13
N GLY A 148 14.94 -10.15 5.73
CA GLY A 148 13.95 -10.26 6.80
C GLY A 148 12.50 -10.37 6.33
N PHE A 149 12.21 -10.14 5.06
CA PHE A 149 10.86 -10.32 4.50
C PHE A 149 10.59 -11.80 4.15
N PRO A 150 9.31 -12.22 4.05
CA PRO A 150 8.99 -13.63 3.78
C PRO A 150 9.42 -14.12 2.39
N HIS A 151 9.65 -13.20 1.45
CA HIS A 151 10.07 -13.54 0.08
C HIS A 151 10.84 -12.37 -0.56
N PRO A 152 11.88 -12.61 -1.40
CA PRO A 152 12.64 -11.54 -2.06
C PRO A 152 11.80 -10.57 -2.89
N ASN A 153 10.75 -11.05 -3.57
CA ASN A 153 9.84 -10.15 -4.31
C ASN A 153 9.04 -9.24 -3.37
N VAL A 154 8.66 -9.75 -2.18
CA VAL A 154 7.93 -8.95 -1.18
C VAL A 154 8.82 -7.82 -0.67
N PHE A 155 10.10 -8.07 -0.43
CA PHE A 155 11.06 -7.03 -0.06
C PHE A 155 11.09 -5.90 -1.10
N HIS A 156 11.19 -6.23 -2.39
CA HIS A 156 11.24 -5.23 -3.46
C HIS A 156 9.92 -4.46 -3.64
N ILE A 157 8.79 -5.16 -3.59
CA ILE A 157 7.47 -4.51 -3.67
C ILE A 157 7.21 -3.64 -2.45
N SER A 158 7.67 -4.03 -1.26
CA SER A 158 7.60 -3.21 -0.05
C SER A 158 8.38 -1.90 -0.21
N TYR A 159 9.56 -1.96 -0.82
CA TYR A 159 10.32 -0.77 -1.19
C TYR A 159 9.56 0.12 -2.18
N PHE A 160 8.97 -0.48 -3.22
CA PHE A 160 8.16 0.26 -4.20
C PHE A 160 7.00 1.00 -3.53
N ILE A 161 6.24 0.35 -2.66
CA ILE A 161 5.11 0.96 -1.94
C ILE A 161 5.60 2.13 -1.08
N TRP A 162 6.68 1.95 -0.32
CA TRP A 162 7.26 3.00 0.50
C TRP A 162 7.68 4.21 -0.33
N MET A 163 8.39 3.99 -1.42
CA MET A 163 8.86 5.04 -2.33
C MET A 163 7.68 5.79 -2.99
N ALA A 164 6.66 5.06 -3.44
CA ALA A 164 5.48 5.66 -4.07
C ALA A 164 4.72 6.56 -3.09
N LEU A 165 4.53 6.10 -1.84
CA LEU A 165 3.92 6.91 -0.79
C LEU A 165 4.76 8.15 -0.45
N LEU A 166 6.09 8.01 -0.38
CA LEU A 166 7.02 9.12 -0.15
C LEU A 166 6.85 10.21 -1.22
N LEU A 167 6.93 9.84 -2.49
CA LEU A 167 6.84 10.80 -3.59
C LEU A 167 5.44 11.43 -3.72
N TYR A 168 4.39 10.67 -3.41
CA TYR A 168 3.01 11.18 -3.41
C TYR A 168 2.74 12.18 -2.28
N LEU A 169 3.16 11.86 -1.06
CA LEU A 169 2.86 12.68 0.12
C LEU A 169 3.73 13.92 0.24
N PHE A 170 4.93 13.90 -0.29
CA PHE A 170 5.91 14.98 -0.21
C PHE A 170 6.25 15.53 -1.60
N PRO A 171 5.35 16.33 -2.20
CA PRO A 171 5.61 16.93 -3.50
C PRO A 171 6.86 17.81 -3.45
N MET A 172 7.76 17.61 -4.39
CA MET A 172 9.08 18.23 -4.40
C MET A 172 9.25 19.16 -5.59
N LYS A 173 10.02 20.23 -5.41
CA LYS A 173 10.49 21.05 -6.55
C LYS A 173 11.37 20.19 -7.47
N ARG A 174 11.39 20.51 -8.78
CA ARG A 174 12.04 19.72 -9.82
C ARG A 174 13.48 19.31 -9.50
N SER A 175 14.33 20.26 -9.05
CA SER A 175 15.72 19.93 -8.72
C SER A 175 15.84 18.94 -7.56
N LYS A 176 15.02 19.08 -6.53
CA LYS A 176 14.95 18.13 -5.43
C LYS A 176 14.39 16.79 -5.88
N LEU A 177 13.35 16.80 -6.72
CA LEU A 177 12.76 15.58 -7.27
C LEU A 177 13.80 14.79 -8.07
N PHE A 178 14.61 15.45 -8.90
CA PHE A 178 15.67 14.79 -9.68
C PHE A 178 16.69 14.13 -8.74
N VAL A 179 17.23 14.87 -7.78
CA VAL A 179 18.22 14.33 -6.83
C VAL A 179 17.62 13.17 -6.01
N THR A 180 16.40 13.36 -5.50
CA THR A 180 15.69 12.30 -4.75
C THR A 180 15.46 11.07 -5.64
N SER A 181 15.06 11.24 -6.89
CA SER A 181 14.87 10.13 -7.82
C SER A 181 16.16 9.38 -8.12
N CYS A 182 17.29 10.07 -8.23
CA CYS A 182 18.60 9.43 -8.39
C CYS A 182 18.98 8.61 -7.15
N LEU A 183 18.74 9.15 -5.95
CA LEU A 183 18.98 8.42 -4.69
C LEU A 183 18.07 7.20 -4.56
N LEU A 184 16.78 7.36 -4.86
CA LEU A 184 15.82 6.26 -4.85
C LEU A 184 16.14 5.21 -5.92
N PHE A 185 16.66 5.60 -7.07
CA PHE A 185 17.10 4.66 -8.07
C PHE A 185 18.37 3.89 -7.63
N GLY A 186 19.31 4.57 -6.98
CA GLY A 186 20.46 3.91 -6.34
C GLY A 186 20.03 2.87 -5.30
N MET A 187 19.04 3.22 -4.47
CA MET A 187 18.45 2.28 -3.51
C MET A 187 17.68 1.13 -4.20
N ASN A 188 17.02 1.40 -5.34
CA ASN A 188 16.40 0.37 -6.18
C ASN A 188 17.43 -0.65 -6.70
N LEU A 189 18.60 -0.18 -7.14
CA LEU A 189 19.70 -1.07 -7.55
C LEU A 189 20.18 -1.93 -6.38
N PHE A 190 20.35 -1.33 -5.19
CA PHE A 190 20.73 -2.08 -4.00
C PHE A 190 19.69 -3.17 -3.68
N VAL A 191 18.39 -2.82 -3.62
CA VAL A 191 17.30 -3.78 -3.36
C VAL A 191 17.28 -4.87 -4.45
N PHE A 192 17.54 -4.51 -5.71
CA PHE A 192 17.59 -5.47 -6.82
C PHE A 192 18.74 -6.46 -6.69
N LEU A 193 19.94 -6.00 -6.32
CA LEU A 193 21.11 -6.87 -6.16
C LEU A 193 20.86 -8.00 -5.16
N TYR A 194 20.10 -7.74 -4.09
CA TYR A 194 19.75 -8.77 -3.12
C TYR A 194 18.51 -9.58 -3.51
N SER A 195 17.45 -8.93 -3.96
CA SER A 195 16.18 -9.60 -4.24
C SER A 195 16.14 -10.31 -5.59
N VAL A 196 16.93 -9.85 -6.56
CA VAL A 196 16.86 -10.25 -8.00
C VAL A 196 15.40 -10.27 -8.50
N SER A 197 14.63 -9.24 -8.12
CA SER A 197 13.22 -9.10 -8.48
C SER A 197 13.08 -8.18 -9.68
N ILE A 198 12.98 -8.74 -10.89
CA ILE A 198 12.87 -7.98 -12.14
C ILE A 198 11.62 -7.11 -12.15
N THR A 199 10.48 -7.68 -11.74
CA THR A 199 9.20 -6.96 -11.71
C THR A 199 9.27 -5.76 -10.77
N GLY A 200 9.82 -5.94 -9.54
CA GLY A 200 10.00 -4.85 -8.59
C GLY A 200 10.93 -3.77 -9.13
N PHE A 201 12.06 -4.16 -9.71
CA PHE A 201 13.01 -3.24 -10.33
C PHE A 201 12.39 -2.42 -11.46
N ALA A 202 11.67 -3.09 -12.36
CA ALA A 202 10.99 -2.43 -13.48
C ALA A 202 9.91 -1.46 -13.00
N LEU A 203 9.08 -1.85 -12.03
CA LEU A 203 8.03 -0.99 -11.47
C LEU A 203 8.61 0.30 -10.88
N VAL A 204 9.65 0.20 -10.06
CA VAL A 204 10.33 1.37 -9.47
C VAL A 204 10.92 2.25 -10.56
N THR A 205 11.64 1.66 -11.52
CA THR A 205 12.30 2.40 -12.60
C THR A 205 11.29 3.16 -13.45
N VAL A 206 10.20 2.49 -13.88
CA VAL A 206 9.13 3.11 -14.68
C VAL A 206 8.44 4.23 -13.89
N TYR A 207 8.15 3.99 -12.61
CA TYR A 207 7.51 4.98 -11.75
C TYR A 207 8.38 6.25 -11.58
N LEU A 208 9.67 6.09 -11.31
CA LEU A 208 10.62 7.22 -11.21
C LEU A 208 10.76 7.97 -12.53
N ALA A 209 10.90 7.24 -13.64
CA ALA A 209 10.99 7.85 -14.98
C ALA A 209 9.73 8.64 -15.32
N PHE A 210 8.55 8.10 -14.99
CA PHE A 210 7.27 8.77 -15.21
C PHE A 210 7.13 10.05 -14.38
N ASN A 211 7.50 10.02 -13.10
CA ASN A 211 7.50 11.21 -12.24
C ASN A 211 8.45 12.31 -12.78
N LEU A 212 9.64 11.92 -13.22
CA LEU A 212 10.59 12.86 -13.85
C LEU A 212 10.04 13.44 -15.15
N TYR A 213 9.45 12.59 -16.01
CA TYR A 213 8.81 13.03 -17.25
C TYR A 213 7.72 14.07 -17.00
N LEU A 214 6.81 13.80 -16.05
CA LEU A 214 5.74 14.74 -15.69
C LEU A 214 6.30 16.06 -15.20
N SER A 215 7.34 16.06 -14.38
CA SER A 215 7.99 17.28 -13.88
C SER A 215 8.68 18.11 -14.99
N VAL A 216 9.12 17.46 -16.07
CA VAL A 216 9.66 18.13 -17.25
C VAL A 216 8.55 18.72 -18.10
N ARG A 217 7.49 17.94 -18.36
CA ARG A 217 6.33 18.35 -19.15
C ARG A 217 5.60 19.55 -18.56
N GLU A 218 5.43 19.61 -17.23
CA GLU A 218 4.79 20.73 -16.53
C GLU A 218 5.51 22.07 -16.80
N LYS A 219 6.82 22.04 -16.99
CA LYS A 219 7.60 23.22 -17.36
C LYS A 219 7.38 23.65 -18.81
N LEU A 220 7.12 22.70 -19.72
CA LEU A 220 6.90 22.99 -21.15
C LEU A 220 5.50 23.56 -21.40
N ASN A 221 4.52 23.14 -20.63
CA ASN A 221 3.18 23.71 -20.62
C ASN A 221 3.13 24.85 -19.58
N ASN A 222 3.38 26.05 -20.01
CA ASN A 222 3.42 27.27 -19.19
C ASN A 222 2.02 27.74 -18.74
N SER A 223 1.07 26.82 -18.56
CA SER A 223 -0.30 27.09 -18.10
C SER A 223 -0.57 26.39 -16.79
N ASP A 224 -0.83 27.19 -15.78
CA ASP A 224 -1.54 26.98 -14.53
C ASP A 224 -1.70 25.56 -13.97
N SER A 225 -0.85 25.26 -12.98
CA SER A 225 -1.14 24.50 -11.75
C SER A 225 -1.99 23.23 -11.83
N VAL A 226 -1.63 22.28 -12.65
CA VAL A 226 -2.02 20.89 -12.38
C VAL A 226 -0.86 20.23 -11.60
N ARG A 227 -0.96 20.25 -10.29
CA ARG A 227 -0.04 19.52 -9.41
C ARG A 227 -0.32 18.02 -9.56
N LEU A 228 0.27 17.42 -10.57
CA LEU A 228 0.36 15.97 -10.67
C LEU A 228 1.48 15.47 -9.74
N SER A 229 1.15 15.39 -8.45
CA SER A 229 1.98 14.65 -7.51
C SER A 229 1.65 13.17 -7.65
N GLY A 230 2.57 12.40 -8.17
CA GLY A 230 2.58 10.94 -8.22
C GLY A 230 1.27 10.28 -8.61
N LEU A 231 1.31 9.34 -9.50
CA LEU A 231 0.23 8.45 -9.96
C LEU A 231 -1.22 8.92 -9.64
N CYS A 232 -1.53 10.16 -9.99
CA CYS A 232 -2.90 10.60 -10.10
C CYS A 232 -3.42 10.08 -11.44
N ILE A 233 -3.98 8.90 -11.42
CA ILE A 233 -5.21 8.71 -12.17
C ILE A 233 -6.12 9.78 -11.59
N GLY A 234 -6.26 10.91 -12.32
CA GLY A 234 -7.08 12.03 -11.89
C GLY A 234 -8.55 11.62 -11.80
N ILE A 235 -8.91 11.04 -10.68
CA ILE A 235 -10.28 11.01 -10.23
C ILE A 235 -10.41 12.27 -9.38
N ASP A 236 -10.83 13.33 -10.03
CA ASP A 236 -11.32 14.51 -9.35
C ASP A 236 -12.60 14.11 -8.60
N TYR A 237 -12.45 13.79 -7.31
CA TYR A 237 -13.56 13.39 -6.45
C TYR A 237 -14.58 14.51 -6.21
N SER A 238 -14.33 15.73 -6.71
CA SER A 238 -15.31 16.83 -6.62
C SER A 238 -16.51 16.62 -7.54
N THR A 239 -16.41 15.76 -8.57
CA THR A 239 -17.48 15.48 -9.52
C THR A 239 -18.26 14.19 -9.24
N LEU A 240 -17.93 13.45 -8.19
CA LEU A 240 -18.62 12.20 -7.79
C LEU A 240 -19.59 12.39 -6.61
N ILE A 241 -19.91 13.64 -6.25
CA ILE A 241 -21.00 13.95 -5.33
C ILE A 241 -22.23 14.36 -6.16
N PHE A 242 -22.94 13.40 -6.67
CA PHE A 242 -24.37 13.48 -6.99
C PHE A 242 -25.08 12.23 -6.48
#